data_3115066b339f2c6d70fa9aa54394f2f7
#
_entry.id   3115066b339f2c6d70fa9aa54394f2f7
#
_cell.length_a   1.000
_cell.length_b   1.000
_cell.length_c   1.000
_cell.angle_alpha   90.00
_cell.angle_beta   90.00
_cell.angle_gamma   90.00
#
_symmetry.space_group_name_H-M   'P 1'
#
loop_
_entity.id
_entity.type
_entity.pdbx_description
1 polymer ?
#
loop_
_entity_poly.entity_id
_entity_poly.type
_entity_poly.pdbx_seq_one_letter_code
_entity_poly.pdbx_strand_id
1 'polypeptide(L)'
;IFTDTVQTLLILPLLVLAAGGAIWSLGGATMVHQQIVAANPSLVDPGFFAGLRFGVWVAVAILGAELINQTWWQRIYAAKDADTLRRSFRTAAVANLLIVFLAGLFGVIARGYVDLVTDPTAGGYDASIAFFVLLSEAFPEYVVLGITLLALLLVMSSADTLFNAMSSIVT
;
A
#
# COMPACT_ATOMS: atom_id res chain seq x y z
N ILE A 1 -2.97 -15.50 -13.50
CA ILE A 1 -1.67 -15.94 -12.90
C ILE A 1 -0.49 -15.24 -13.59
N PHE A 2 -0.35 -15.31 -14.92
CA PHE A 2 0.74 -14.63 -15.61
C PHE A 2 0.71 -13.11 -15.41
N THR A 3 -0.44 -12.50 -15.56
CA THR A 3 -0.69 -11.07 -15.37
C THR A 3 -0.33 -10.62 -13.95
N ASP A 4 -0.75 -11.37 -12.94
CA ASP A 4 -0.48 -11.06 -11.52
C ASP A 4 1.03 -11.13 -11.19
N THR A 5 1.72 -12.10 -11.79
CA THR A 5 3.18 -12.24 -11.61
C THR A 5 3.92 -11.04 -12.24
N VAL A 6 3.56 -10.65 -13.45
CA VAL A 6 4.15 -9.49 -14.15
C VAL A 6 3.85 -8.21 -13.37
N GLN A 7 2.62 -8.03 -12.89
CA GLN A 7 2.23 -6.86 -12.09
C GLN A 7 3.03 -6.79 -10.79
N THR A 8 3.17 -7.90 -10.06
CA THR A 8 3.95 -7.92 -8.81
C THR A 8 5.42 -7.56 -9.04
N LEU A 9 6.01 -8.07 -10.13
CA LEU A 9 7.38 -7.75 -10.53
C LEU A 9 7.58 -6.27 -10.90
N LEU A 10 6.55 -5.61 -11.40
CA LEU A 10 6.60 -4.18 -11.77
C LEU A 10 6.28 -3.27 -10.57
N ILE A 11 5.27 -3.62 -9.77
CA ILE A 11 4.78 -2.77 -8.69
C ILE A 11 5.83 -2.57 -7.61
N LEU A 12 6.51 -3.62 -7.19
CA LEU A 12 7.45 -3.55 -6.06
C LEU A 12 8.66 -2.66 -6.37
N PRO A 13 9.36 -2.81 -7.51
CA PRO A 13 10.41 -1.87 -7.89
C PRO A 13 9.89 -0.44 -8.11
N LEU A 14 8.70 -0.28 -8.71
CA LEU A 14 8.10 1.04 -8.94
C LEU A 14 7.77 1.75 -7.63
N LEU A 15 7.22 1.05 -6.64
CA LEU A 15 6.99 1.61 -5.31
C LEU A 15 8.27 2.06 -4.63
N VAL A 16 9.34 1.26 -4.72
CA VAL A 16 10.65 1.64 -4.18
C VAL A 16 11.21 2.86 -4.89
N LEU A 17 11.14 2.89 -6.22
CA LEU A 17 11.60 4.03 -7.02
C LEU A 17 10.75 5.28 -6.76
N ALA A 18 9.44 5.14 -6.63
CA ALA A 18 8.55 6.24 -6.30
C ALA A 18 8.83 6.79 -4.90
N ALA A 19 9.05 5.93 -3.89
CA ALA A 19 9.40 6.38 -2.54
C ALA A 19 10.76 7.10 -2.51
N GLY A 20 11.79 6.52 -3.12
CA GLY A 20 13.11 7.14 -3.22
C GLY A 20 13.10 8.44 -4.01
N GLY A 21 12.40 8.44 -5.15
CA GLY A 21 12.23 9.61 -6.00
C GLY A 21 11.44 10.74 -5.32
N ALA A 22 10.37 10.42 -4.59
CA ALA A 22 9.62 11.39 -3.80
C ALA A 22 10.49 12.03 -2.72
N ILE A 23 11.23 11.23 -1.95
CA ILE A 23 12.16 11.74 -0.94
C ILE A 23 13.22 12.65 -1.59
N TRP A 24 13.74 12.24 -2.74
CA TRP A 24 14.75 13.04 -3.48
C TRP A 24 14.17 14.37 -3.97
N SER A 25 13.02 14.35 -4.63
CA SER A 25 12.39 15.57 -5.21
C SER A 25 11.91 16.55 -4.14
N LEU A 26 11.54 16.05 -2.96
CA LEU A 26 11.11 16.87 -1.81
C LEU A 26 12.28 17.43 -0.97
N GLY A 27 13.50 17.39 -1.47
CA GLY A 27 14.67 17.98 -0.82
C GLY A 27 15.50 17.02 0.03
N GLY A 28 15.27 15.71 -0.09
CA GLY A 28 16.03 14.67 0.60
C GLY A 28 15.49 14.29 1.98
N ALA A 29 16.03 13.22 2.53
CA ALA A 29 15.53 12.62 3.77
C ALA A 29 15.51 13.57 4.97
N THR A 30 16.49 14.50 5.07
CA THR A 30 16.56 15.46 6.17
C THR A 30 15.42 16.46 6.12
N MET A 31 15.13 17.02 4.94
CA MET A 31 14.02 17.96 4.74
C MET A 31 12.68 17.28 4.99
N VAL A 32 12.49 16.07 4.42
CA VAL A 32 11.28 15.28 4.64
C VAL A 32 11.06 15.01 6.13
N HIS A 33 12.10 14.60 6.86
CA HIS A 33 12.00 14.38 8.31
C HIS A 33 11.61 15.67 9.05
N GLN A 34 12.21 16.82 8.72
CA GLN A 34 11.88 18.10 9.36
C GLN A 34 10.43 18.51 9.13
N GLN A 35 9.90 18.33 7.92
CA GLN A 35 8.51 18.63 7.59
C GLN A 35 7.53 17.71 8.33
N ILE A 36 7.84 16.41 8.43
CA ILE A 36 7.02 15.46 9.19
C ILE A 36 6.99 15.85 10.67
N VAL A 37 8.16 16.17 11.27
CA VAL A 37 8.25 16.61 12.67
C VAL A 37 7.49 17.92 12.90
N ALA A 38 7.57 18.87 11.97
CA ALA A 38 6.84 20.14 12.05
C ALA A 38 5.31 19.93 11.97
N ALA A 39 4.86 18.99 11.12
CA ALA A 39 3.44 18.68 10.99
C ALA A 39 2.90 17.89 12.18
N ASN A 40 3.61 16.86 12.63
CA ASN A 40 3.25 16.06 13.78
C ASN A 40 4.46 15.25 14.31
N PRO A 41 5.10 15.70 15.41
CA PRO A 41 6.29 15.05 15.96
C PRO A 41 6.04 13.61 16.44
N SER A 42 4.79 13.25 16.78
CA SER A 42 4.48 11.88 17.22
C SER A 42 4.63 10.83 16.11
N LEU A 43 4.61 11.23 14.83
CA LEU A 43 4.78 10.29 13.72
C LEU A 43 6.20 9.71 13.61
N VAL A 44 7.17 10.37 14.18
CA VAL A 44 8.58 9.91 14.22
C VAL A 44 9.01 9.43 15.60
N ASP A 45 8.10 9.44 16.59
CA ASP A 45 8.35 8.94 17.92
C ASP A 45 8.09 7.43 18.01
N PRO A 46 9.13 6.59 18.23
CA PRO A 46 8.95 5.15 18.41
C PRO A 46 8.08 4.78 19.63
N GLY A 47 7.96 5.70 20.60
CA GLY A 47 7.12 5.55 21.79
C GLY A 47 5.66 5.93 21.60
N PHE A 48 5.23 6.29 20.39
CA PHE A 48 3.83 6.68 20.11
C PHE A 48 2.87 5.50 20.25
N PHE A 49 2.49 5.21 21.48
CA PHE A 49 1.66 4.05 21.83
C PHE A 49 0.28 4.03 21.14
N ALA A 50 -0.32 5.21 20.88
CA ALA A 50 -1.60 5.27 20.17
C ALA A 50 -1.48 4.74 18.73
N GLY A 51 -0.39 5.06 18.03
CA GLY A 51 -0.09 4.53 16.69
C GLY A 51 0.15 3.02 16.71
N LEU A 52 0.93 2.53 17.67
CA LEU A 52 1.16 1.09 17.84
C LEU A 52 -0.15 0.33 18.09
N ARG A 53 -0.99 0.83 19.01
CA ARG A 53 -2.30 0.24 19.30
C ARG A 53 -3.18 0.20 18.07
N PHE A 54 -3.24 1.29 17.30
CA PHE A 54 -3.99 1.34 16.05
C PHE A 54 -3.47 0.31 15.04
N GLY A 55 -2.14 0.23 14.85
CA GLY A 55 -1.52 -0.76 13.96
C GLY A 55 -1.85 -2.20 14.34
N VAL A 56 -1.86 -2.54 15.63
CA VAL A 56 -2.28 -3.88 16.12
C VAL A 56 -3.75 -4.14 15.79
N TRP A 57 -4.65 -3.18 16.01
CA TRP A 57 -6.06 -3.33 15.66
C TRP A 57 -6.28 -3.55 14.16
N VAL A 58 -5.59 -2.80 13.32
CA VAL A 58 -5.65 -2.96 11.86
C VAL A 58 -5.13 -4.33 11.46
N ALA A 59 -4.00 -4.79 12.02
CA ALA A 59 -3.47 -6.11 11.74
C ALA A 59 -4.45 -7.23 12.12
N VAL A 60 -5.07 -7.16 13.29
CA VAL A 60 -6.08 -8.14 13.73
C VAL A 60 -7.31 -8.12 12.81
N ALA A 61 -7.79 -6.94 12.42
CA ALA A 61 -8.94 -6.80 11.53
C ALA A 61 -8.66 -7.40 10.14
N ILE A 62 -7.48 -7.12 9.56
CA ILE A 62 -7.06 -7.67 8.28
C ILE A 62 -6.92 -9.20 8.36
N LEU A 63 -6.24 -9.73 9.39
CA LEU A 63 -6.10 -11.17 9.57
C LEU A 63 -7.47 -11.86 9.68
N GLY A 64 -8.40 -11.28 10.43
CA GLY A 64 -9.77 -11.79 10.54
C GLY A 64 -10.49 -11.83 9.20
N ALA A 65 -10.40 -10.76 8.40
CA ALA A 65 -11.00 -10.69 7.08
C ALA A 65 -10.38 -11.71 6.11
N GLU A 66 -9.06 -11.86 6.13
CA GLU A 66 -8.35 -12.78 5.23
C GLU A 66 -8.60 -14.25 5.55
N LEU A 67 -8.88 -14.61 6.80
CA LEU A 67 -9.22 -15.99 7.18
C LEU A 67 -10.53 -16.49 6.52
N ILE A 68 -11.47 -15.59 6.25
CA ILE A 68 -12.75 -15.93 5.59
C ILE A 68 -12.72 -15.63 4.09
N ASN A 69 -11.64 -15.11 3.56
CA ASN A 69 -11.51 -14.76 2.15
C ASN A 69 -11.34 -16.02 1.28
N GLN A 70 -12.34 -16.31 0.45
CA GLN A 70 -12.38 -17.49 -0.41
C GLN A 70 -11.21 -17.58 -1.40
N THR A 71 -10.65 -16.45 -1.83
CA THR A 71 -9.54 -16.45 -2.80
C THR A 71 -8.28 -17.13 -2.24
N TRP A 72 -8.05 -17.05 -0.93
CA TRP A 72 -6.92 -17.71 -0.28
C TRP A 72 -7.13 -19.22 -0.20
N TRP A 73 -8.32 -19.64 0.15
CA TRP A 73 -8.67 -21.07 0.22
C TRP A 73 -8.55 -21.74 -1.13
N GLN A 74 -9.00 -21.11 -2.21
CA GLN A 74 -8.81 -21.61 -3.57
C GLN A 74 -7.33 -21.83 -3.92
N ARG A 75 -6.46 -20.89 -3.55
CA ARG A 75 -5.01 -21.02 -3.77
C ARG A 75 -4.38 -22.13 -2.93
N ILE A 76 -4.85 -22.29 -1.69
CA ILE A 76 -4.39 -23.35 -0.79
C ILE A 76 -4.74 -24.72 -1.39
N TYR A 77 -5.98 -24.92 -1.85
CA TYR A 77 -6.42 -26.17 -2.45
C TYR A 77 -5.79 -26.45 -3.82
N ALA A 78 -5.42 -25.43 -4.57
CA ALA A 78 -4.75 -25.56 -5.87
C ALA A 78 -3.22 -25.80 -5.75
N ALA A 79 -2.66 -25.75 -4.56
CA ALA A 79 -1.23 -25.95 -4.36
C ALA A 79 -0.84 -27.43 -4.60
N LYS A 80 0.27 -27.63 -5.30
CA LYS A 80 0.79 -28.96 -5.63
C LYS A 80 1.13 -29.80 -4.39
N ASP A 81 1.75 -29.17 -3.40
CA ASP A 81 2.20 -29.78 -2.16
C ASP A 81 2.37 -28.73 -1.04
N ALA A 82 2.52 -29.21 0.20
CA ALA A 82 2.65 -28.38 1.38
C ALA A 82 3.94 -27.52 1.38
N ASP A 83 5.01 -28.00 0.77
CA ASP A 83 6.29 -27.27 0.74
C ASP A 83 6.22 -26.13 -0.25
N THR A 84 5.63 -26.33 -1.42
CA THR A 84 5.33 -25.27 -2.39
C THR A 84 4.44 -24.21 -1.75
N LEU A 85 3.39 -24.62 -1.03
CA LEU A 85 2.49 -23.72 -0.33
C LEU A 85 3.24 -22.85 0.69
N ARG A 86 4.03 -23.47 1.57
CA ARG A 86 4.82 -22.75 2.59
C ARG A 86 5.80 -21.77 1.97
N ARG A 87 6.50 -22.18 0.91
CA ARG A 87 7.46 -21.31 0.21
C ARG A 87 6.76 -20.12 -0.41
N SER A 88 5.63 -20.34 -1.09
CA SER A 88 4.83 -19.27 -1.71
C SER A 88 4.33 -18.26 -0.68
N PHE A 89 3.76 -18.74 0.44
CA PHE A 89 3.29 -17.86 1.51
C PHE A 89 4.41 -17.06 2.18
N ARG A 90 5.58 -17.68 2.41
CA ARG A 90 6.74 -16.96 2.96
C ARG A 90 7.24 -15.87 2.01
N THR A 91 7.33 -16.15 0.73
CA THR A 91 7.74 -15.15 -0.26
C THR A 91 6.72 -14.01 -0.35
N ALA A 92 5.42 -14.35 -0.40
CA ALA A 92 4.35 -13.37 -0.40
C ALA A 92 4.33 -12.51 0.88
N ALA A 93 4.59 -13.10 2.04
CA ALA A 93 4.64 -12.37 3.31
C ALA A 93 5.77 -11.32 3.32
N VAL A 94 6.96 -11.66 2.81
CA VAL A 94 8.09 -10.72 2.71
C VAL A 94 7.77 -9.59 1.73
N ALA A 95 7.22 -9.91 0.54
CA ALA A 95 6.82 -8.91 -0.44
C ALA A 95 5.73 -7.98 0.11
N ASN A 96 4.72 -8.54 0.76
CA ASN A 96 3.62 -7.78 1.38
C ASN A 96 4.13 -6.87 2.51
N LEU A 97 5.03 -7.34 3.35
CA LEU A 97 5.63 -6.52 4.41
C LEU A 97 6.30 -5.27 3.83
N LEU A 98 7.04 -5.42 2.74
CA LEU A 98 7.69 -4.30 2.06
C LEU A 98 6.67 -3.34 1.45
N ILE A 99 5.62 -3.85 0.79
CA ILE A 99 4.56 -3.03 0.20
C ILE A 99 3.83 -2.22 1.28
N VAL A 100 3.44 -2.86 2.38
CA VAL A 100 2.75 -2.20 3.50
C VAL A 100 3.64 -1.15 4.15
N PHE A 101 4.93 -1.46 4.34
CA PHE A 101 5.89 -0.48 4.86
C PHE A 101 6.03 0.74 3.95
N LEU A 102 6.18 0.54 2.64
CA LEU A 102 6.28 1.64 1.67
C LEU A 102 4.98 2.45 1.61
N ALA A 103 3.83 1.79 1.61
CA ALA A 103 2.53 2.49 1.65
C ALA A 103 2.38 3.35 2.91
N GLY A 104 2.77 2.81 4.09
CA GLY A 104 2.80 3.57 5.33
C GLY A 104 3.76 4.75 5.28
N LEU A 105 4.94 4.56 4.69
CA LEU A 105 5.93 5.63 4.50
C LEU A 105 5.37 6.77 3.63
N PHE A 106 4.69 6.46 2.53
CA PHE A 106 4.01 7.47 1.71
C PHE A 106 2.97 8.25 2.52
N GLY A 107 2.17 7.59 3.36
CA GLY A 107 1.20 8.25 4.23
C GLY A 107 1.85 9.22 5.23
N VAL A 108 2.97 8.81 5.82
CA VAL A 108 3.74 9.65 6.76
C VAL A 108 4.36 10.86 6.04
N ILE A 109 4.95 10.66 4.85
CA ILE A 109 5.50 11.75 4.04
C ILE A 109 4.39 12.71 3.61
N ALA A 110 3.26 12.19 3.13
CA ALA A 110 2.12 12.99 2.72
C ALA A 110 1.63 13.91 3.85
N ARG A 111 1.64 13.45 5.10
CA ARG A 111 1.27 14.28 6.25
C ARG A 111 2.15 15.49 6.45
N GLY A 112 3.41 15.44 6.01
CA GLY A 112 4.36 16.57 6.10
C GLY A 112 4.24 17.60 4.97
N TYR A 113 3.65 17.20 3.82
CA TYR A 113 3.65 18.03 2.60
C TYR A 113 2.27 18.38 2.08
N VAL A 114 1.23 17.67 2.53
CA VAL A 114 -0.14 17.82 2.04
C VAL A 114 -1.07 18.10 3.21
N ASP A 115 -1.95 19.07 3.04
CA ASP A 115 -3.01 19.36 4.02
C ASP A 115 -4.09 18.28 3.96
N LEU A 116 -3.84 17.21 4.71
CA LEU A 116 -4.76 16.10 4.82
C LEU A 116 -5.80 16.37 5.90
N VAL A 117 -7.05 16.20 5.53
CA VAL A 117 -8.21 16.38 6.41
C VAL A 117 -9.00 15.07 6.51
N THR A 118 -9.67 14.89 7.64
CA THR A 118 -10.63 13.79 7.83
C THR A 118 -12.05 14.21 7.45
N ASP A 119 -12.30 15.52 7.39
CA ASP A 119 -13.57 16.10 6.97
C ASP A 119 -13.37 16.87 5.65
N PRO A 120 -13.92 16.38 4.53
CA PRO A 120 -13.80 17.04 3.23
C PRO A 120 -14.34 18.46 3.17
N THR A 121 -15.19 18.85 4.13
CA THR A 121 -15.76 20.22 4.20
C THR A 121 -14.81 21.23 4.82
N ALA A 122 -13.72 20.76 5.47
CA ALA A 122 -12.78 21.62 6.18
C ALA A 122 -11.73 22.32 5.27
N GLY A 123 -11.78 22.05 3.96
CA GLY A 123 -10.75 22.51 3.02
C GLY A 123 -9.43 21.76 3.19
N GLY A 124 -8.99 21.08 2.16
CA GLY A 124 -7.81 20.21 2.16
C GLY A 124 -8.10 18.90 1.41
N TYR A 125 -7.20 17.94 1.49
CA TYR A 125 -7.31 16.68 0.77
C TYR A 125 -7.74 15.54 1.69
N ASP A 126 -8.66 14.71 1.24
CA ASP A 126 -9.01 13.46 1.92
C ASP A 126 -7.77 12.54 2.03
N ALA A 127 -7.57 11.94 3.20
CA ALA A 127 -6.43 11.07 3.45
C ALA A 127 -6.40 9.84 2.53
N SER A 128 -7.53 9.42 1.96
CA SER A 128 -7.61 8.30 1.02
C SER A 128 -6.91 8.58 -0.31
N ILE A 129 -6.77 9.85 -0.71
CA ILE A 129 -6.06 10.25 -1.94
C ILE A 129 -4.64 10.78 -1.68
N ALA A 130 -4.19 10.76 -0.42
CA ALA A 130 -2.91 11.31 0.01
C ALA A 130 -1.71 10.83 -0.84
N PHE A 131 -1.72 9.56 -1.24
CA PHE A 131 -0.69 8.99 -2.11
C PHE A 131 -0.59 9.71 -3.46
N PHE A 132 -1.72 9.92 -4.14
CA PHE A 132 -1.75 10.56 -5.46
C PHE A 132 -1.44 12.05 -5.38
N VAL A 133 -1.92 12.73 -4.32
CA VAL A 133 -1.62 14.15 -4.10
C VAL A 133 -0.13 14.33 -3.83
N LEU A 134 0.48 13.49 -2.98
CA LEU A 134 1.92 13.51 -2.74
C LEU A 134 2.73 13.26 -4.03
N LEU A 135 2.28 12.33 -4.87
CA LEU A 135 2.93 12.09 -6.16
C LEU A 135 2.85 13.30 -7.09
N SER A 136 1.72 14.02 -7.10
CA SER A 136 1.58 15.24 -7.92
C SER A 136 2.47 16.39 -7.44
N GLU A 137 2.80 16.44 -6.16
CA GLU A 137 3.77 17.40 -5.61
C GLU A 137 5.23 17.00 -5.91
N ALA A 138 5.51 15.69 -5.94
CA ALA A 138 6.86 15.15 -6.06
C ALA A 138 7.32 14.95 -7.51
N PHE A 139 6.40 14.71 -8.45
CA PHE A 139 6.74 14.28 -9.81
C PHE A 139 6.00 15.06 -10.90
N PRO A 140 6.57 15.10 -12.12
CA PRO A 140 5.87 15.63 -13.30
C PRO A 140 4.59 14.83 -13.63
N GLU A 141 3.61 15.51 -14.21
CA GLU A 141 2.27 14.98 -14.52
C GLU A 141 2.29 13.66 -15.31
N TYR A 142 3.19 13.49 -16.26
CA TYR A 142 3.30 12.26 -17.05
C TYR A 142 3.74 11.04 -16.22
N VAL A 143 4.54 11.25 -15.15
CA VAL A 143 4.93 10.19 -14.21
C VAL A 143 3.74 9.82 -13.33
N VAL A 144 3.04 10.82 -12.80
CA VAL A 144 1.82 10.63 -12.00
C VAL A 144 0.76 9.88 -12.79
N LEU A 145 0.54 10.25 -14.06
CA LEU A 145 -0.37 9.56 -14.96
C LEU A 145 0.03 8.08 -15.14
N GLY A 146 1.30 7.80 -15.37
CA GLY A 146 1.81 6.42 -15.51
C GLY A 146 1.57 5.59 -14.25
N ILE A 147 1.85 6.13 -13.06
CA ILE A 147 1.60 5.45 -11.78
C ILE A 147 0.10 5.24 -11.54
N THR A 148 -0.72 6.22 -11.88
CA THR A 148 -2.19 6.13 -11.76
C THR A 148 -2.76 5.04 -12.66
N LEU A 149 -2.29 4.94 -13.90
CA LEU A 149 -2.69 3.87 -14.83
C LEU A 149 -2.29 2.48 -14.29
N LEU A 150 -1.09 2.34 -13.71
CA LEU A 150 -0.66 1.09 -13.07
C LEU A 150 -1.53 0.74 -11.86
N ALA A 151 -1.88 1.72 -11.04
CA ALA A 151 -2.79 1.53 -9.91
C ALA A 151 -4.17 1.08 -10.39
N LEU A 152 -4.69 1.66 -11.47
CA LEU A 152 -5.96 1.24 -12.08
C LEU A 152 -5.91 -0.20 -12.58
N LEU A 153 -4.84 -0.59 -13.27
CA LEU A 153 -4.65 -1.97 -13.73
C LEU A 153 -4.59 -2.96 -12.56
N LEU A 154 -3.97 -2.57 -11.43
CA LEU A 154 -3.93 -3.38 -10.22
C LEU A 154 -5.33 -3.58 -9.62
N VAL A 155 -6.14 -2.53 -9.55
CA VAL A 155 -7.53 -2.61 -9.08
C VAL A 155 -8.35 -3.52 -9.99
N MET A 156 -8.21 -3.40 -11.31
CA MET A 156 -8.90 -4.27 -12.28
C MET A 156 -8.52 -5.75 -12.10
N SER A 157 -7.24 -6.05 -11.90
CA SER A 157 -6.79 -7.44 -11.64
C SER A 157 -7.34 -8.00 -10.33
N SER A 158 -7.39 -7.17 -9.29
CA SER A 158 -7.99 -7.57 -8.01
C SER A 158 -9.49 -7.83 -8.13
N ALA A 159 -10.21 -6.99 -8.89
CA ALA A 159 -11.63 -7.16 -9.16
C ALA A 159 -11.90 -8.46 -9.93
N ASP A 160 -11.11 -8.76 -10.96
CA ASP A 160 -11.22 -10.01 -11.73
C ASP A 160 -11.05 -11.26 -10.82
N THR A 161 -10.07 -11.23 -9.94
CA THR A 161 -9.85 -12.31 -8.96
C THR A 161 -11.05 -12.50 -8.02
N LEU A 162 -11.67 -11.40 -7.56
CA LEU A 162 -12.86 -11.44 -6.72
C LEU A 162 -14.08 -11.99 -7.47
N PHE A 163 -14.30 -11.57 -8.72
CA PHE A 163 -15.37 -12.10 -9.55
C PHE A 163 -15.23 -13.60 -9.80
N ASN A 164 -14.01 -14.08 -10.06
CA ASN A 164 -13.74 -15.49 -10.19
C ASN A 164 -14.03 -16.27 -8.91
N ALA A 165 -13.65 -15.71 -7.75
CA ALA A 165 -13.97 -16.33 -6.46
C ALA A 165 -15.48 -16.38 -6.20
N MET A 166 -16.20 -15.30 -6.49
CA MET A 166 -17.67 -15.26 -6.35
C MET A 166 -18.36 -16.27 -7.27
N SER A 167 -17.93 -16.39 -8.51
CA SER A 167 -18.53 -17.36 -9.45
C SER A 167 -18.38 -18.79 -8.97
N SER A 168 -17.29 -19.13 -8.27
CA SER A 168 -17.05 -20.48 -7.73
C SER A 168 -17.91 -20.82 -6.50
N ILE A 169 -18.56 -19.84 -5.89
CA ILE A 169 -19.47 -20.07 -4.75
C ILE A 169 -20.90 -20.34 -5.23
N VAL A 170 -21.25 -19.82 -6.41
CA VAL A 170 -22.61 -19.92 -6.97
C VAL A 170 -22.81 -21.20 -7.77
N THR A 171 -21.76 -21.86 -8.21
CA THR A 171 -21.80 -23.16 -8.93
C THR A 171 -21.64 -24.33 -7.99
#